data_995e2f7c077478342772ff11deef19c5
#
_entry.id   995e2f7c077478342772ff11deef19c5
#
_cell.length_a   1.000
_cell.length_b   1.000
_cell.length_c   1.000
_cell.angle_alpha   90.00
_cell.angle_beta   90.00
_cell.angle_gamma   90.00
#
_symmetry.space_group_name_H-M   'P 1'
#
loop_
_entity.id
_entity.type
_entity.pdbx_description
1 polymer ?
#
loop_
_entity_poly.entity_id
_entity_poly.type
_entity_poly.pdbx_seq_one_letter_code
_entity_poly.pdbx_strand_id
1 'polypeptide(L)'
;SFAGSRMTPGFGSIEQHAAEIEREDFRSIDFSTSVEFGKFFPERWRLRIPMYYAYSRQSTLPEYDPLDSDIPLEVALDNAANRHLRDSIKRNAEDYVMRKSLNFTNVGIESKDGKSHFFDWSNLSLTYSYNKSFARNVNLERDLEKNYRGLISYIYNGMPPIVEPFKKSKSKTLNSKYLRLIKDFNFYYMPSMFSITSDITRNYREVKSKNLDNPNLLIEPTYDKDFMWTRDYAFKFNLTRNLVVDFHATTQARIDEPEGIVDRQRDPERYQQWKDTVWNNILDGGRPVNYNHDFSVQYTVPVNKLPFLDWTSLQLGYSTRYDWQAAAVTADSTNLGNVIRNASALQMNGDLSLTSLYNKSKFLREMIRPPRKQRGKNVKFETGMDKVQKGKPVVVRHRLKTGDIQARLTAADGK
;
A
#
# COMPACT_ATOMS: atom_id res chain seq x y z
N SER A 1 -22.17 -14.48 8.43
CA SER A 1 -23.25 -13.75 9.12
C SER A 1 -24.48 -13.69 8.23
N PHE A 2 -25.63 -13.63 8.85
CA PHE A 2 -26.93 -13.38 8.22
C PHE A 2 -27.66 -12.32 9.03
N ALA A 3 -28.20 -11.31 8.36
CA ALA A 3 -29.02 -10.27 8.97
C ALA A 3 -30.23 -10.00 8.06
N GLY A 4 -31.36 -9.69 8.68
CA GLY A 4 -32.56 -9.27 7.97
C GLY A 4 -33.26 -8.20 8.81
N SER A 5 -33.77 -7.14 8.16
CA SER A 5 -34.57 -6.11 8.80
C SER A 5 -35.83 -5.83 8.00
N ARG A 6 -36.87 -5.43 8.70
CA ARG A 6 -38.11 -4.94 8.12
C ARG A 6 -38.61 -3.73 8.91
N MET A 7 -38.92 -2.67 8.22
CA MET A 7 -39.60 -1.48 8.77
C MET A 7 -40.91 -1.30 8.01
N THR A 8 -41.99 -1.03 8.74
CA THR A 8 -43.33 -0.85 8.18
C THR A 8 -43.68 0.63 8.12
N PRO A 9 -44.66 1.04 7.25
CA PRO A 9 -45.16 2.40 7.17
C PRO A 9 -45.60 2.97 8.53
N GLY A 10 -45.38 4.26 8.73
CA GLY A 10 -45.71 4.95 9.97
C GLY A 10 -44.64 4.94 11.03
N PHE A 11 -43.42 4.42 10.73
CA PHE A 11 -42.30 4.43 11.66
C PHE A 11 -41.56 5.77 11.56
N GLY A 12 -41.56 6.54 12.64
CA GLY A 12 -40.87 7.85 12.73
C GLY A 12 -40.66 8.28 14.17
N SER A 13 -39.87 9.33 14.40
CA SER A 13 -39.67 9.93 15.69
C SER A 13 -40.96 10.63 16.17
N ILE A 14 -41.26 10.61 17.48
CA ILE A 14 -42.38 11.32 18.09
C ILE A 14 -42.30 12.83 17.82
N GLU A 15 -41.12 13.36 17.51
CA GLU A 15 -40.88 14.78 17.23
C GLU A 15 -41.13 15.16 15.78
N GLN A 16 -41.31 14.18 14.88
CA GLN A 16 -41.58 14.44 13.46
C GLN A 16 -43.06 14.76 13.24
N HIS A 17 -43.34 15.76 12.37
CA HIS A 17 -44.67 16.02 11.93
C HIS A 17 -45.20 14.85 11.08
N ALA A 18 -46.53 14.60 11.14
CA ALA A 18 -47.18 13.49 10.42
C ALA A 18 -46.87 13.46 8.92
N ALA A 19 -46.58 14.62 8.32
CA ALA A 19 -46.19 14.76 6.91
C ALA A 19 -44.73 14.35 6.64
N GLU A 20 -43.90 14.25 7.67
CA GLU A 20 -42.47 13.87 7.59
C GLU A 20 -42.21 12.41 7.94
N ILE A 21 -43.26 11.68 8.38
CA ILE A 21 -43.17 10.25 8.72
C ILE A 21 -42.99 9.47 7.43
N GLU A 22 -41.92 8.70 7.33
CA GLU A 22 -41.68 7.79 6.24
C GLU A 22 -42.80 6.77 6.12
N ARG A 23 -43.49 6.76 4.97
CA ARG A 23 -44.60 5.87 4.66
C ARG A 23 -44.15 4.79 3.68
N GLU A 24 -43.13 4.00 4.11
CA GLU A 24 -42.50 3.00 3.28
C GLU A 24 -42.36 1.65 4.00
N ASP A 25 -42.60 0.55 3.30
CA ASP A 25 -42.28 -0.81 3.77
C ASP A 25 -40.87 -1.17 3.28
N PHE A 26 -39.90 -1.03 4.16
CA PHE A 26 -38.49 -1.38 3.90
C PHE A 26 -38.18 -2.81 4.33
N ARG A 27 -37.52 -3.54 3.47
CA ARG A 27 -37.02 -4.89 3.72
C ARG A 27 -35.57 -5.03 3.29
N SER A 28 -34.70 -5.53 4.17
CA SER A 28 -33.35 -5.91 3.81
C SER A 28 -33.03 -7.36 4.18
N ILE A 29 -32.20 -7.98 3.36
CA ILE A 29 -31.63 -9.30 3.63
C ILE A 29 -30.14 -9.19 3.28
N ASP A 30 -29.29 -9.46 4.27
CA ASP A 30 -27.85 -9.41 4.12
C ASP A 30 -27.26 -10.76 4.52
N PHE A 31 -26.45 -11.32 3.66
CA PHE A 31 -25.73 -12.54 3.90
C PHE A 31 -24.25 -12.34 3.58
N SER A 32 -23.35 -12.72 4.48
CA SER A 32 -21.92 -12.74 4.21
C SER A 32 -21.24 -13.95 4.81
N THR A 33 -20.25 -14.46 4.11
CA THR A 33 -19.43 -15.57 4.57
C THR A 33 -17.99 -15.40 4.15
N SER A 34 -17.06 -15.81 5.00
CA SER A 34 -15.65 -15.94 4.65
C SER A 34 -15.20 -17.37 4.93
N VAL A 35 -14.49 -17.95 3.97
CA VAL A 35 -14.03 -19.32 4.01
C VAL A 35 -12.57 -19.37 3.59
N GLU A 36 -11.74 -20.06 4.36
CA GLU A 36 -10.36 -20.36 3.99
C GLU A 36 -10.31 -21.74 3.32
N PHE A 37 -10.40 -21.73 1.97
CA PHE A 37 -10.41 -22.99 1.19
C PHE A 37 -9.07 -23.73 1.27
N GLY A 38 -7.97 -23.05 1.57
CA GLY A 38 -6.66 -23.67 1.76
C GLY A 38 -6.68 -24.82 2.77
N LYS A 39 -7.54 -24.71 3.81
CA LYS A 39 -7.70 -25.75 4.84
C LYS A 39 -8.30 -27.07 4.37
N PHE A 40 -8.93 -27.11 3.20
CA PHE A 40 -9.48 -28.36 2.61
C PHE A 40 -8.43 -29.15 1.83
N PHE A 41 -7.24 -28.58 1.61
CA PHE A 41 -6.12 -29.24 0.94
C PHE A 41 -5.10 -29.76 1.95
N PRO A 42 -4.29 -30.77 1.57
CA PRO A 42 -3.25 -31.28 2.45
C PRO A 42 -2.30 -30.16 2.94
N GLU A 43 -1.99 -30.09 4.23
CA GLU A 43 -1.14 -29.08 4.85
C GLU A 43 0.24 -28.95 4.18
N ARG A 44 0.76 -30.05 3.60
CA ARG A 44 2.01 -30.07 2.83
C ARG A 44 2.03 -29.08 1.65
N TRP A 45 0.85 -28.72 1.10
CA TRP A 45 0.73 -27.78 -0.01
C TRP A 45 0.78 -26.33 0.46
N ARG A 46 0.49 -26.08 1.73
CA ARG A 46 0.53 -24.75 2.36
C ARG A 46 -0.23 -23.70 1.54
N LEU A 47 -1.34 -24.10 0.96
CA LEU A 47 -2.20 -23.23 0.17
C LEU A 47 -2.99 -22.30 1.09
N ARG A 48 -2.98 -21.03 0.76
CA ARG A 48 -3.83 -19.99 1.36
C ARG A 48 -4.80 -19.50 0.29
N ILE A 49 -6.10 -19.78 0.48
CA ILE A 49 -7.16 -19.45 -0.48
C ILE A 49 -8.33 -18.83 0.29
N PRO A 50 -8.18 -17.61 0.80
CA PRO A 50 -9.26 -16.93 1.48
C PRO A 50 -10.30 -16.45 0.46
N MET A 51 -11.56 -16.83 0.69
CA MET A 51 -12.72 -16.38 -0.09
C MET A 51 -13.66 -15.60 0.81
N TYR A 52 -14.14 -14.47 0.31
CA TYR A 52 -15.24 -13.72 0.90
C TYR A 52 -16.38 -13.63 -0.11
N TYR A 53 -17.58 -13.98 0.34
CA TYR A 53 -18.80 -13.82 -0.43
C TYR A 53 -19.80 -12.99 0.37
N ALA A 54 -20.43 -12.01 -0.28
CA ALA A 54 -21.50 -11.23 0.29
C ALA A 54 -22.64 -11.08 -0.72
N TYR A 55 -23.87 -11.10 -0.19
CA TYR A 55 -25.09 -10.82 -0.90
C TYR A 55 -25.95 -9.91 -0.04
N SER A 56 -26.40 -8.81 -0.62
CA SER A 56 -27.31 -7.86 0.00
C SER A 56 -28.47 -7.59 -0.94
N ARG A 57 -29.67 -7.56 -0.40
CA ARG A 57 -30.89 -7.20 -1.10
C ARG A 57 -31.70 -6.25 -0.24
N GLN A 58 -32.04 -5.11 -0.79
CA GLN A 58 -32.89 -4.10 -0.18
C GLN A 58 -34.09 -3.82 -1.09
N SER A 59 -35.24 -3.68 -0.51
CA SER A 59 -36.51 -3.43 -1.21
C SER A 59 -37.34 -2.47 -0.37
N THR A 60 -37.68 -1.34 -0.95
CA THR A 60 -38.53 -0.31 -0.35
C THR A 60 -39.80 -0.17 -1.21
N LEU A 61 -40.95 -0.31 -0.58
CA LEU A 61 -42.26 -0.10 -1.22
C LEU A 61 -42.93 1.11 -0.57
N PRO A 62 -43.25 2.15 -1.33
CA PRO A 62 -43.98 3.30 -0.81
C PRO A 62 -45.43 2.92 -0.50
N GLU A 63 -46.06 3.68 0.41
CA GLU A 63 -47.47 3.51 0.77
C GLU A 63 -48.42 3.89 -0.38
N TYR A 64 -48.04 4.88 -1.19
CA TYR A 64 -48.81 5.37 -2.33
C TYR A 64 -48.15 4.99 -3.66
N ASP A 65 -48.95 4.91 -4.74
CA ASP A 65 -48.42 4.66 -6.08
C ASP A 65 -47.55 5.86 -6.50
N PRO A 66 -46.27 5.69 -6.82
CA PRO A 66 -45.40 6.79 -7.24
C PRO A 66 -45.84 7.49 -8.54
N LEU A 67 -46.66 6.84 -9.35
CA LEU A 67 -47.21 7.39 -10.58
C LEU A 67 -48.54 8.11 -10.36
N ASP A 68 -49.25 7.80 -9.27
CA ASP A 68 -50.50 8.42 -8.85
C ASP A 68 -50.54 8.54 -7.32
N SER A 69 -50.00 9.64 -6.80
CA SER A 69 -49.81 9.87 -5.37
C SER A 69 -51.12 9.91 -4.54
N ASP A 70 -52.27 9.95 -5.17
CA ASP A 70 -53.56 9.97 -4.50
C ASP A 70 -54.11 8.55 -4.26
N ILE A 71 -53.50 7.53 -4.87
CA ILE A 71 -53.93 6.14 -4.76
C ILE A 71 -52.98 5.36 -3.86
N PRO A 72 -53.44 4.75 -2.76
CA PRO A 72 -52.62 3.79 -1.99
C PRO A 72 -52.17 2.63 -2.89
N LEU A 73 -50.92 2.23 -2.80
CA LEU A 73 -50.32 1.18 -3.63
C LEU A 73 -51.07 -0.15 -3.50
N GLU A 74 -51.56 -0.51 -2.31
CA GLU A 74 -52.37 -1.72 -2.10
C GLU A 74 -53.65 -1.70 -2.95
N VAL A 75 -54.34 -0.55 -3.02
CA VAL A 75 -55.54 -0.38 -3.83
C VAL A 75 -55.21 -0.51 -5.33
N ALA A 76 -54.09 0.07 -5.78
CA ALA A 76 -53.62 -0.08 -7.15
C ALA A 76 -53.31 -1.56 -7.49
N LEU A 77 -52.70 -2.28 -6.56
CA LEU A 77 -52.38 -3.70 -6.73
C LEU A 77 -53.61 -4.61 -6.74
N ASP A 78 -54.64 -4.29 -5.94
CA ASP A 78 -55.87 -5.10 -5.87
C ASP A 78 -56.80 -4.86 -7.05
N ASN A 79 -56.78 -3.64 -7.61
CA ASN A 79 -57.53 -3.28 -8.83
C ASN A 79 -56.87 -3.78 -10.13
N ALA A 80 -55.67 -4.38 -10.04
CA ALA A 80 -54.97 -4.89 -11.21
C ALA A 80 -55.75 -6.04 -11.88
N ALA A 81 -56.04 -5.90 -13.18
CA ALA A 81 -56.88 -6.81 -13.97
C ALA A 81 -56.32 -8.25 -14.02
N ASN A 82 -55.02 -8.43 -13.86
CA ASN A 82 -54.35 -9.72 -13.86
C ASN A 82 -53.04 -9.69 -13.04
N ARG A 83 -52.54 -10.87 -12.74
CA ARG A 83 -51.31 -11.03 -11.96
C ARG A 83 -50.08 -10.35 -12.60
N HIS A 84 -50.03 -10.33 -13.93
CA HIS A 84 -48.92 -9.73 -14.68
C HIS A 84 -48.89 -8.21 -14.49
N LEU A 85 -50.07 -7.59 -14.54
CA LEU A 85 -50.21 -6.14 -14.31
C LEU A 85 -49.87 -5.79 -12.85
N ARG A 86 -50.36 -6.58 -11.89
CA ARG A 86 -50.02 -6.42 -10.48
C ARG A 86 -48.50 -6.48 -10.24
N ASP A 87 -47.82 -7.47 -10.82
CA ASP A 87 -46.36 -7.61 -10.71
C ASP A 87 -45.62 -6.45 -11.38
N SER A 88 -46.17 -5.91 -12.47
CA SER A 88 -45.62 -4.74 -13.16
C SER A 88 -45.75 -3.46 -12.31
N ILE A 89 -46.94 -3.19 -11.75
CA ILE A 89 -47.19 -2.04 -10.85
C ILE A 89 -46.22 -2.12 -9.66
N LYS A 90 -46.20 -3.28 -9.00
CA LYS A 90 -45.26 -3.49 -7.87
C LYS A 90 -43.82 -3.25 -8.25
N ARG A 91 -43.36 -3.80 -9.38
CA ARG A 91 -41.99 -3.64 -9.86
C ARG A 91 -41.64 -2.20 -10.19
N ASN A 92 -42.62 -1.42 -10.67
CA ASN A 92 -42.44 -0.01 -11.02
C ASN A 92 -42.38 0.87 -9.78
N ALA A 93 -43.15 0.54 -8.73
CA ALA A 93 -43.22 1.28 -7.48
C ALA A 93 -42.03 0.93 -6.53
N GLU A 94 -41.47 -0.27 -6.69
CA GLU A 94 -40.40 -0.78 -5.78
C GLU A 94 -39.07 -0.11 -6.06
N ASP A 95 -38.49 0.53 -5.04
CA ASP A 95 -37.05 0.84 -5.01
C ASP A 95 -36.30 -0.41 -4.57
N TYR A 96 -35.56 -0.99 -5.50
CA TYR A 96 -34.89 -2.28 -5.34
C TYR A 96 -33.39 -2.14 -5.59
N VAL A 97 -32.58 -2.55 -4.60
CA VAL A 97 -31.13 -2.59 -4.71
C VAL A 97 -30.63 -4.00 -4.36
N MET A 98 -29.81 -4.58 -5.22
CA MET A 98 -29.15 -5.86 -4.98
C MET A 98 -27.65 -5.72 -5.19
N ARG A 99 -26.85 -6.18 -4.22
CA ARG A 99 -25.38 -6.21 -4.30
C ARG A 99 -24.89 -7.63 -4.11
N LYS A 100 -23.90 -8.01 -4.90
CA LYS A 100 -23.19 -9.29 -4.78
C LYS A 100 -21.69 -9.00 -4.83
N SER A 101 -20.95 -9.64 -3.94
CA SER A 101 -19.49 -9.52 -3.88
C SER A 101 -18.88 -10.90 -3.74
N LEU A 102 -17.88 -11.21 -4.56
CA LEU A 102 -17.08 -12.44 -4.48
C LEU A 102 -15.61 -12.04 -4.57
N ASN A 103 -14.85 -12.28 -3.52
CA ASN A 103 -13.47 -11.89 -3.44
C ASN A 103 -12.60 -13.08 -3.00
N PHE A 104 -11.55 -13.34 -3.78
CA PHE A 104 -10.42 -14.17 -3.42
C PHE A 104 -9.22 -13.25 -3.25
N THR A 105 -8.71 -13.10 -2.04
CA THR A 105 -7.70 -12.09 -1.74
C THR A 105 -6.40 -12.76 -1.37
N ASN A 106 -5.33 -12.44 -2.13
CA ASN A 106 -3.99 -12.90 -1.79
C ASN A 106 -3.88 -14.43 -1.72
N VAL A 107 -4.45 -15.10 -2.74
CA VAL A 107 -4.31 -16.54 -2.93
C VAL A 107 -2.86 -16.86 -3.27
N GLY A 108 -2.25 -17.81 -2.58
CA GLY A 108 -0.86 -18.17 -2.78
C GLY A 108 -0.42 -19.35 -1.95
N ILE A 109 0.88 -19.56 -1.92
CA ILE A 109 1.54 -20.63 -1.16
C ILE A 109 2.36 -19.98 -0.04
N GLU A 110 2.25 -20.48 1.18
CA GLU A 110 3.05 -19.99 2.30
C GLU A 110 4.47 -20.53 2.24
N SER A 111 5.45 -19.66 2.54
CA SER A 111 6.87 -20.06 2.60
C SER A 111 7.11 -21.12 3.67
N LYS A 112 8.02 -22.06 3.42
CA LYS A 112 8.39 -23.13 4.36
C LYS A 112 9.12 -22.61 5.58
N ASP A 113 10.03 -21.67 5.36
CA ASP A 113 11.00 -21.21 6.37
C ASP A 113 10.75 -19.75 6.78
N GLY A 114 9.64 -19.15 6.33
CA GLY A 114 9.38 -17.71 6.51
C GLY A 114 10.38 -16.80 5.77
N LYS A 115 11.27 -17.38 4.94
CA LYS A 115 12.24 -16.66 4.13
C LYS A 115 11.79 -16.67 2.67
N SER A 116 11.94 -15.54 2.02
CA SER A 116 11.68 -15.42 0.59
C SER A 116 12.96 -15.78 -0.18
N HIS A 117 12.88 -16.80 -1.05
CA HIS A 117 13.93 -17.11 -2.02
C HIS A 117 13.52 -16.62 -3.40
N PHE A 118 14.49 -16.23 -4.23
CA PHE A 118 14.22 -15.55 -5.49
C PHE A 118 13.32 -16.35 -6.46
N PHE A 119 13.39 -17.66 -6.46
CA PHE A 119 12.56 -18.54 -7.33
C PHE A 119 11.44 -19.27 -6.56
N ASP A 120 11.01 -18.74 -5.42
CA ASP A 120 10.00 -19.40 -4.60
C ASP A 120 8.57 -19.06 -5.09
N TRP A 121 7.73 -20.07 -5.19
CA TRP A 121 6.29 -19.91 -5.48
C TRP A 121 5.54 -19.13 -4.39
N SER A 122 6.09 -19.06 -3.19
CA SER A 122 5.54 -18.26 -2.10
C SER A 122 5.56 -16.74 -2.38
N ASN A 123 6.37 -16.29 -3.35
CA ASN A 123 6.41 -14.90 -3.80
C ASN A 123 5.26 -14.54 -4.73
N LEU A 124 4.53 -15.54 -5.26
CA LEU A 124 3.40 -15.35 -6.15
C LEU A 124 2.11 -15.24 -5.36
N SER A 125 1.33 -14.21 -5.63
CA SER A 125 -0.01 -14.04 -5.10
C SER A 125 -1.00 -13.67 -6.18
N LEU A 126 -2.24 -14.16 -6.03
CA LEU A 126 -3.36 -13.90 -6.91
C LEU A 126 -4.51 -13.31 -6.10
N THR A 127 -5.10 -12.23 -6.61
CA THR A 127 -6.34 -11.67 -6.07
C THR A 127 -7.36 -11.57 -7.20
N TYR A 128 -8.58 -12.02 -6.94
CA TYR A 128 -9.72 -11.85 -7.83
C TYR A 128 -10.88 -11.25 -7.08
N SER A 129 -11.49 -10.22 -7.65
CA SER A 129 -12.68 -9.56 -7.08
C SER A 129 -13.75 -9.38 -8.15
N TYR A 130 -14.96 -9.76 -7.81
CA TYR A 130 -16.15 -9.53 -8.60
C TYR A 130 -17.22 -8.87 -7.74
N ASN A 131 -17.65 -7.67 -8.12
CA ASN A 131 -18.73 -6.94 -7.48
C ASN A 131 -19.81 -6.63 -8.50
N LYS A 132 -21.05 -6.89 -8.14
CA LYS A 132 -22.23 -6.56 -8.94
C LYS A 132 -23.19 -5.76 -8.10
N SER A 133 -23.61 -4.60 -8.61
CA SER A 133 -24.72 -3.81 -8.11
C SER A 133 -25.82 -3.75 -9.16
N PHE A 134 -27.05 -3.90 -8.73
CA PHE A 134 -28.23 -3.76 -9.55
C PHE A 134 -29.25 -2.91 -8.81
N ALA A 135 -29.69 -1.83 -9.41
CA ALA A 135 -30.74 -0.97 -8.86
C ALA A 135 -31.84 -0.76 -9.89
N ARG A 136 -33.05 -0.59 -9.40
CA ARG A 136 -34.23 -0.13 -10.15
C ARG A 136 -35.16 0.66 -9.24
N ASN A 137 -35.80 1.63 -9.77
CA ASN A 137 -36.82 2.44 -9.05
C ASN A 137 -37.85 3.00 -10.03
N VAL A 138 -38.64 3.97 -9.61
CA VAL A 138 -39.64 4.62 -10.42
C VAL A 138 -39.05 5.20 -11.72
N ASN A 139 -37.90 5.88 -11.63
CA ASN A 139 -37.26 6.58 -12.75
C ASN A 139 -36.30 5.69 -13.54
N LEU A 140 -35.82 4.61 -12.93
CA LEU A 140 -34.80 3.71 -13.49
C LEU A 140 -35.40 2.31 -13.75
N GLU A 141 -35.36 1.86 -14.99
CA GLU A 141 -35.67 0.48 -15.32
C GLU A 141 -34.55 -0.44 -14.88
N ARG A 142 -33.30 0.05 -15.05
CA ARG A 142 -32.08 -0.68 -14.71
C ARG A 142 -30.92 0.25 -14.51
N ASP A 143 -30.21 0.07 -13.41
CA ASP A 143 -28.83 0.53 -13.21
C ASP A 143 -28.02 -0.72 -12.79
N LEU A 144 -27.24 -1.23 -13.72
CA LEU A 144 -26.44 -2.45 -13.53
C LEU A 144 -24.97 -2.10 -13.61
N GLU A 145 -24.27 -2.29 -12.51
CA GLU A 145 -22.83 -2.12 -12.43
C GLU A 145 -22.15 -3.46 -12.13
N LYS A 146 -21.08 -3.76 -12.87
CA LYS A 146 -20.25 -4.96 -12.68
C LYS A 146 -18.79 -4.55 -12.67
N ASN A 147 -18.12 -4.80 -11.56
CA ASN A 147 -16.72 -4.50 -11.37
C ASN A 147 -15.93 -5.80 -11.21
N TYR A 148 -14.94 -5.96 -12.05
CA TYR A 148 -14.02 -7.09 -12.04
C TYR A 148 -12.60 -6.59 -11.77
N ARG A 149 -11.85 -7.28 -10.93
CA ARG A 149 -10.43 -7.05 -10.74
C ARG A 149 -9.68 -8.36 -10.68
N GLY A 150 -8.62 -8.46 -11.43
CA GLY A 150 -7.66 -9.56 -11.39
C GLY A 150 -6.27 -9.01 -11.15
N LEU A 151 -5.66 -9.39 -10.03
CA LEU A 151 -4.31 -8.97 -9.65
C LEU A 151 -3.42 -10.19 -9.54
N ILE A 152 -2.32 -10.19 -10.26
CA ILE A 152 -1.23 -11.17 -10.15
C ILE A 152 0.00 -10.39 -9.68
N SER A 153 0.61 -10.83 -8.60
CA SER A 153 1.78 -10.17 -8.04
C SER A 153 2.85 -11.19 -7.70
N TYR A 154 4.05 -10.96 -8.16
CA TYR A 154 5.26 -11.67 -7.76
C TYR A 154 6.15 -10.68 -7.01
N ILE A 155 6.38 -10.92 -5.71
CA ILE A 155 7.16 -10.02 -4.85
C ILE A 155 8.25 -10.81 -4.13
N TYR A 156 9.48 -10.57 -4.51
CA TYR A 156 10.65 -11.05 -3.82
C TYR A 156 11.29 -9.93 -2.99
N ASN A 157 11.44 -10.17 -1.69
CA ASN A 157 12.21 -9.34 -0.77
C ASN A 157 13.19 -10.24 -0.03
N GLY A 158 14.48 -10.11 -0.31
CA GLY A 158 15.49 -10.96 0.26
C GLY A 158 16.74 -10.20 0.71
N MET A 159 17.51 -10.84 1.54
CA MET A 159 18.86 -10.41 1.89
C MET A 159 19.86 -11.36 1.22
N PRO A 160 20.27 -11.08 -0.03
CA PRO A 160 21.21 -11.95 -0.73
C PRO A 160 22.53 -12.00 0.02
N PRO A 161 23.22 -13.15 0.04
CA PRO A 161 24.51 -13.26 0.65
C PRO A 161 25.53 -12.42 -0.08
N ILE A 162 26.40 -11.77 0.69
CA ILE A 162 27.49 -10.97 0.16
C ILE A 162 28.69 -11.84 -0.18
N VAL A 163 29.26 -11.63 -1.34
CA VAL A 163 30.51 -12.26 -1.75
C VAL A 163 31.68 -11.30 -1.48
N GLU A 164 32.62 -11.72 -0.65
CA GLU A 164 33.82 -10.97 -0.28
C GLU A 164 35.07 -11.81 -0.63
N PRO A 165 35.54 -11.77 -1.90
CA PRO A 165 36.54 -12.71 -2.42
C PRO A 165 37.89 -12.62 -1.67
N PHE A 166 38.26 -11.42 -1.26
CA PHE A 166 39.59 -11.16 -0.68
C PHE A 166 39.62 -11.06 0.86
N LYS A 167 38.45 -11.14 1.52
CA LYS A 167 38.33 -10.95 2.97
C LYS A 167 39.15 -11.95 3.78
N LYS A 168 39.18 -13.22 3.35
CA LYS A 168 39.93 -14.32 4.04
C LYS A 168 41.41 -14.39 3.66
N SER A 169 41.90 -13.52 2.76
CA SER A 169 43.28 -13.53 2.33
C SER A 169 44.25 -13.15 3.49
N LYS A 170 45.26 -13.99 3.71
CA LYS A 170 46.33 -13.78 4.70
C LYS A 170 47.53 -13.03 4.09
N SER A 171 47.49 -12.62 2.83
CA SER A 171 48.61 -11.93 2.18
C SER A 171 48.94 -10.63 2.89
N LYS A 172 50.23 -10.47 3.27
CA LYS A 172 50.75 -9.25 3.91
C LYS A 172 50.54 -8.01 3.03
N THR A 173 50.65 -8.16 1.69
CA THR A 173 50.46 -7.10 0.71
C THR A 173 49.01 -6.60 0.70
N LEU A 174 48.02 -7.51 0.62
CA LEU A 174 46.60 -7.17 0.65
C LEU A 174 46.12 -6.60 2.00
N ASN A 175 46.83 -6.90 3.09
CA ASN A 175 46.58 -6.37 4.42
C ASN A 175 47.17 -4.96 4.63
N SER A 176 47.91 -4.44 3.66
CA SER A 176 48.41 -3.06 3.67
C SER A 176 47.30 -2.05 3.74
N LYS A 177 47.53 -0.94 4.46
CA LYS A 177 46.57 0.21 4.52
C LYS A 177 46.24 0.79 3.15
N TYR A 178 47.12 0.67 2.17
CA TYR A 178 46.96 1.21 0.82
C TYR A 178 46.07 0.32 -0.08
N LEU A 179 45.98 -0.99 0.20
CA LEU A 179 45.19 -1.96 -0.56
C LEU A 179 43.89 -2.36 0.13
N ARG A 180 43.49 -1.63 1.15
CA ARG A 180 42.27 -1.87 1.91
C ARG A 180 41.01 -1.83 1.03
N LEU A 181 41.00 -0.97 0.01
CA LEU A 181 39.94 -0.87 -0.95
C LEU A 181 39.73 -2.19 -1.74
N ILE A 182 40.82 -2.84 -2.15
CA ILE A 182 40.77 -4.13 -2.85
C ILE A 182 40.40 -5.26 -1.89
N LYS A 183 40.97 -5.25 -0.68
CA LYS A 183 40.68 -6.26 0.34
C LYS A 183 39.19 -6.31 0.72
N ASP A 184 38.58 -5.13 0.86
CA ASP A 184 37.18 -4.97 1.24
C ASP A 184 36.22 -4.98 0.06
N PHE A 185 36.70 -5.36 -1.14
CA PHE A 185 35.84 -5.49 -2.32
C PHE A 185 34.77 -6.53 -2.05
N ASN A 186 33.54 -6.18 -2.37
CA ASN A 186 32.38 -7.01 -2.13
C ASN A 186 31.33 -6.79 -3.22
N PHE A 187 30.53 -7.81 -3.48
CA PHE A 187 29.41 -7.70 -4.37
C PHE A 187 28.29 -8.67 -3.98
N TYR A 188 27.08 -8.34 -4.43
CA TYR A 188 25.93 -9.23 -4.33
C TYR A 188 25.60 -9.74 -5.74
N TYR A 189 25.22 -11.00 -5.86
CA TYR A 189 24.90 -11.61 -7.15
C TYR A 189 23.39 -11.72 -7.42
N MET A 190 22.55 -11.37 -6.43
CA MET A 190 21.10 -11.33 -6.55
C MET A 190 20.54 -9.98 -6.11
N PRO A 191 19.41 -9.54 -6.67
CA PRO A 191 18.74 -8.33 -6.21
C PRO A 191 18.25 -8.49 -4.77
N SER A 192 18.09 -7.37 -4.06
CA SER A 192 17.48 -7.34 -2.73
C SER A 192 15.96 -7.28 -2.80
N MET A 193 15.41 -6.71 -3.91
CA MET A 193 13.98 -6.65 -4.16
C MET A 193 13.72 -6.81 -5.64
N PHE A 194 12.71 -7.60 -5.97
CA PHE A 194 12.16 -7.73 -7.30
C PHE A 194 10.66 -7.90 -7.21
N SER A 195 9.91 -7.05 -7.88
CA SER A 195 8.45 -7.09 -7.89
C SER A 195 7.92 -6.87 -9.30
N ILE A 196 6.98 -7.72 -9.69
CA ILE A 196 6.15 -7.55 -10.88
C ILE A 196 4.71 -7.70 -10.42
N THR A 197 3.90 -6.68 -10.70
CA THR A 197 2.47 -6.69 -10.40
C THR A 197 1.70 -6.39 -11.67
N SER A 198 0.67 -7.17 -11.94
CA SER A 198 -0.25 -7.02 -13.07
C SER A 198 -1.66 -6.92 -12.51
N ASP A 199 -2.28 -5.76 -12.62
CA ASP A 199 -3.60 -5.43 -12.11
C ASP A 199 -4.52 -5.08 -13.27
N ILE A 200 -5.51 -5.93 -13.50
CA ILE A 200 -6.54 -5.76 -14.52
C ILE A 200 -7.84 -5.39 -13.82
N THR A 201 -8.38 -4.22 -14.14
CA THR A 201 -9.67 -3.73 -13.63
C THR A 201 -10.63 -3.47 -14.77
N ARG A 202 -11.84 -4.00 -14.68
CA ARG A 202 -12.90 -3.77 -15.64
C ARG A 202 -14.16 -3.32 -14.93
N ASN A 203 -14.62 -2.11 -15.28
CA ASN A 203 -15.87 -1.55 -14.84
C ASN A 203 -16.86 -1.55 -16.02
N TYR A 204 -18.05 -2.07 -15.81
CA TYR A 204 -19.14 -2.06 -16.77
C TYR A 204 -20.39 -1.55 -16.10
N ARG A 205 -20.97 -0.49 -16.61
CA ARG A 205 -22.24 0.06 -16.13
C ARG A 205 -23.22 0.21 -17.29
N GLU A 206 -24.44 -0.22 -17.06
CA GLU A 206 -25.59 -0.08 -17.96
C GLU A 206 -26.69 0.66 -17.21
N VAL A 207 -27.07 1.82 -17.71
CA VAL A 207 -28.18 2.60 -17.14
C VAL A 207 -29.29 2.72 -18.19
N LYS A 208 -30.51 2.33 -17.82
CA LYS A 208 -31.69 2.48 -18.59
C LYS A 208 -32.74 3.22 -17.77
N SER A 209 -33.06 4.42 -18.17
CA SER A 209 -34.12 5.26 -17.58
C SER A 209 -35.47 4.90 -18.14
N LYS A 210 -36.54 5.16 -17.39
CA LYS A 210 -37.91 5.09 -17.84
C LYS A 210 -38.37 6.47 -18.32
N ASN A 211 -39.20 6.50 -19.33
CA ASN A 211 -39.92 7.70 -19.68
C ASN A 211 -41.29 7.68 -18.98
N LEU A 212 -41.46 8.49 -17.95
CA LEU A 212 -42.66 8.52 -17.14
C LEU A 212 -43.77 9.29 -17.84
N ASP A 213 -43.45 10.31 -18.66
CA ASP A 213 -44.41 11.14 -19.37
C ASP A 213 -45.03 10.41 -20.58
N ASN A 214 -44.21 9.60 -21.27
CA ASN A 214 -44.66 8.82 -22.41
C ASN A 214 -44.03 7.41 -22.37
N PRO A 215 -44.68 6.42 -21.77
CA PRO A 215 -44.16 5.05 -21.65
C PRO A 215 -43.91 4.36 -22.99
N ASN A 216 -44.50 4.85 -24.11
CA ASN A 216 -44.27 4.29 -25.43
C ASN A 216 -42.99 4.80 -26.09
N LEU A 217 -42.40 5.87 -25.56
CA LEU A 217 -41.10 6.38 -26.03
C LEU A 217 -40.00 5.77 -25.21
N LEU A 218 -39.34 4.77 -25.77
CA LEU A 218 -38.24 4.07 -25.13
C LEU A 218 -36.96 4.94 -25.11
N ILE A 219 -36.35 5.07 -23.93
CA ILE A 219 -35.04 5.70 -23.77
C ILE A 219 -33.98 4.59 -23.97
N GLU A 220 -33.08 4.81 -24.92
CA GLU A 220 -31.96 3.87 -25.15
C GLU A 220 -31.04 3.79 -23.93
N PRO A 221 -30.58 2.59 -23.60
CA PRO A 221 -29.65 2.42 -22.46
C PRO A 221 -28.29 3.03 -22.78
N THR A 222 -27.68 3.64 -21.77
CA THR A 222 -26.30 4.13 -21.82
C THR A 222 -25.37 3.09 -21.22
N TYR A 223 -24.19 2.98 -21.82
CA TYR A 223 -23.15 2.02 -21.40
C TYR A 223 -21.87 2.78 -21.09
N ASP A 224 -21.35 2.57 -19.87
CA ASP A 224 -20.03 3.03 -19.48
C ASP A 224 -19.12 1.82 -19.29
N LYS A 225 -17.97 1.85 -19.96
CA LYS A 225 -16.99 0.75 -19.97
C LYS A 225 -15.61 1.31 -19.76
N ASP A 226 -14.98 0.88 -18.69
CA ASP A 226 -13.60 1.21 -18.41
C ASP A 226 -12.84 -0.07 -18.10
N PHE A 227 -11.88 -0.39 -18.98
CA PHE A 227 -11.07 -1.59 -18.85
C PHE A 227 -9.59 -1.20 -18.90
N MET A 228 -8.96 -1.21 -17.72
CA MET A 228 -7.59 -0.78 -17.52
C MET A 228 -6.71 -1.97 -17.13
N TRP A 229 -5.49 -1.95 -17.62
CA TRP A 229 -4.44 -2.88 -17.27
C TRP A 229 -3.22 -2.11 -16.77
N THR A 230 -2.98 -2.15 -15.47
CA THR A 230 -1.80 -1.53 -14.84
C THR A 230 -0.74 -2.61 -14.58
N ARG A 231 0.49 -2.33 -14.97
CA ARG A 231 1.66 -3.19 -14.74
C ARG A 231 2.72 -2.39 -14.01
N ASP A 232 3.10 -2.87 -12.83
CA ASP A 232 4.13 -2.26 -11.99
C ASP A 232 5.34 -3.17 -11.92
N TYR A 233 6.51 -2.57 -12.08
CA TYR A 233 7.81 -3.24 -12.02
C TYR A 233 8.66 -2.51 -10.98
N ALA A 234 9.20 -3.23 -10.02
CA ALA A 234 10.16 -2.66 -9.08
C ALA A 234 11.38 -3.59 -8.95
N PHE A 235 12.54 -2.99 -8.99
CA PHE A 235 13.80 -3.71 -8.93
C PHE A 235 14.81 -2.90 -8.10
N LYS A 236 15.34 -3.52 -7.05
CA LYS A 236 16.40 -2.94 -6.23
C LYS A 236 17.57 -3.88 -6.17
N PHE A 237 18.74 -3.39 -6.55
CA PHE A 237 19.96 -4.17 -6.57
C PHE A 237 21.09 -3.45 -5.85
N ASN A 238 21.50 -4.03 -4.76
CA ASN A 238 22.74 -3.64 -4.08
C ASN A 238 23.88 -4.32 -4.79
N LEU A 239 24.49 -3.68 -5.81
CA LEU A 239 25.63 -4.23 -6.52
C LEU A 239 26.82 -4.47 -5.57
N THR A 240 27.04 -3.52 -4.68
CA THR A 240 28.01 -3.61 -3.58
C THR A 240 27.36 -3.03 -2.32
N ARG A 241 28.03 -3.09 -1.17
CA ARG A 241 27.58 -2.38 0.04
C ARG A 241 27.43 -0.86 -0.18
N ASN A 242 28.17 -0.32 -1.14
CA ASN A 242 28.27 1.11 -1.38
C ASN A 242 27.56 1.56 -2.64
N LEU A 243 27.15 0.66 -3.52
CA LEU A 243 26.48 0.95 -4.79
C LEU A 243 25.13 0.27 -4.83
N VAL A 244 24.09 1.09 -4.86
CA VAL A 244 22.68 0.67 -4.90
C VAL A 244 22.07 1.21 -6.17
N VAL A 245 21.30 0.37 -6.85
CA VAL A 245 20.51 0.70 -8.04
C VAL A 245 19.07 0.40 -7.72
N ASP A 246 18.19 1.39 -7.92
CA ASP A 246 16.75 1.26 -7.80
C ASP A 246 16.11 1.61 -9.13
N PHE A 247 15.14 0.79 -9.54
CA PHE A 247 14.31 1.00 -10.73
C PHE A 247 12.86 0.71 -10.38
N HIS A 248 11.97 1.62 -10.75
CA HIS A 248 10.54 1.47 -10.64
C HIS A 248 9.88 1.93 -11.94
N ALA A 249 8.93 1.16 -12.47
CA ALA A 249 8.20 1.55 -13.67
C ALA A 249 6.74 1.13 -13.55
N THR A 250 5.84 1.99 -14.03
CA THR A 250 4.42 1.72 -14.13
C THR A 250 3.96 1.95 -15.57
N THR A 251 3.25 0.97 -16.11
CA THR A 251 2.59 1.06 -17.41
C THR A 251 1.09 0.92 -17.21
N GLN A 252 0.33 1.87 -17.73
CA GLN A 252 -1.12 1.78 -17.81
C GLN A 252 -1.56 1.65 -19.25
N ALA A 253 -2.32 0.62 -19.55
CA ALA A 253 -2.89 0.37 -20.86
C ALA A 253 -4.41 0.22 -20.75
N ARG A 254 -5.12 0.69 -21.75
CA ARG A 254 -6.55 0.51 -21.89
C ARG A 254 -6.84 -0.68 -22.81
N ILE A 255 -7.76 -1.53 -22.40
CA ILE A 255 -8.32 -2.58 -23.23
C ILE A 255 -9.59 -2.01 -23.86
N ASP A 256 -9.53 -1.67 -25.12
CA ASP A 256 -10.69 -1.09 -25.82
C ASP A 256 -11.75 -2.18 -26.04
N GLU A 257 -12.99 -1.87 -25.68
CA GLU A 257 -14.17 -2.73 -25.84
C GLU A 257 -15.09 -2.17 -26.93
N PRO A 258 -15.76 -3.03 -27.74
CA PRO A 258 -16.81 -2.59 -28.66
C PRO A 258 -17.95 -1.90 -27.90
N GLU A 259 -18.62 -0.96 -28.55
CA GLU A 259 -19.77 -0.27 -27.99
C GLU A 259 -20.98 -1.19 -27.81
N GLY A 260 -21.90 -0.79 -26.94
CA GLY A 260 -23.18 -1.45 -26.72
C GLY A 260 -23.16 -2.55 -25.66
N ILE A 261 -24.15 -3.42 -25.69
CA ILE A 261 -24.43 -4.41 -24.67
C ILE A 261 -23.37 -5.52 -24.63
N VAL A 262 -23.04 -5.98 -23.41
CA VAL A 262 -22.21 -7.18 -23.18
C VAL A 262 -23.05 -8.19 -22.39
N ASP A 263 -23.93 -8.87 -23.09
CA ASP A 263 -24.80 -9.88 -22.49
C ASP A 263 -25.04 -11.06 -23.46
N ARG A 264 -24.54 -12.24 -23.13
CA ARG A 264 -24.67 -13.45 -23.95
C ARG A 264 -26.10 -13.90 -24.18
N GLN A 265 -27.00 -13.60 -23.23
CA GLN A 265 -28.42 -14.05 -23.34
C GLN A 265 -29.25 -13.10 -24.20
N ARG A 266 -28.93 -11.81 -24.17
CA ARG A 266 -29.65 -10.78 -24.93
C ARG A 266 -29.15 -10.65 -26.37
N ASP A 267 -27.83 -10.75 -26.57
CA ASP A 267 -27.19 -10.61 -27.89
C ASP A 267 -25.94 -11.51 -27.96
N PRO A 268 -26.13 -12.80 -28.40
CA PRO A 268 -25.03 -13.76 -28.48
C PRO A 268 -23.94 -13.37 -29.49
N GLU A 269 -24.32 -12.74 -30.63
CA GLU A 269 -23.39 -12.39 -31.71
C GLU A 269 -22.48 -11.24 -31.25
N ARG A 270 -23.04 -10.18 -30.69
CA ARG A 270 -22.27 -9.08 -30.11
C ARG A 270 -21.39 -9.54 -28.96
N TYR A 271 -21.87 -10.44 -28.13
CA TYR A 271 -21.08 -11.00 -27.07
C TYR A 271 -19.85 -11.75 -27.61
N GLN A 272 -19.98 -12.51 -28.71
CA GLN A 272 -18.85 -13.19 -29.32
C GLN A 272 -17.84 -12.19 -29.93
N GLN A 273 -18.32 -11.18 -30.65
CA GLN A 273 -17.48 -10.09 -31.18
C GLN A 273 -16.71 -9.38 -30.05
N TRP A 274 -17.41 -9.04 -28.98
CA TRP A 274 -16.78 -8.45 -27.79
C TRP A 274 -15.69 -9.34 -27.24
N LYS A 275 -15.96 -10.63 -27.08
CA LYS A 275 -14.98 -11.58 -26.54
C LYS A 275 -13.74 -11.67 -27.41
N ASP A 276 -13.90 -11.78 -28.72
CA ASP A 276 -12.77 -11.92 -29.66
C ASP A 276 -11.94 -10.61 -29.68
N THR A 277 -12.58 -9.47 -29.72
CA THR A 277 -11.90 -8.17 -29.66
C THR A 277 -11.12 -7.97 -28.37
N VAL A 278 -11.75 -8.25 -27.23
CA VAL A 278 -11.10 -8.09 -25.91
C VAL A 278 -9.93 -9.05 -25.76
N TRP A 279 -10.07 -10.31 -26.18
CA TRP A 279 -8.94 -11.26 -26.11
C TRP A 279 -7.76 -10.84 -26.98
N ASN A 280 -8.00 -10.38 -28.21
CA ASN A 280 -6.95 -9.87 -29.07
C ASN A 280 -6.24 -8.65 -28.43
N ASN A 281 -7.01 -7.69 -27.91
CA ASN A 281 -6.44 -6.52 -27.25
C ASN A 281 -5.64 -6.88 -25.97
N ILE A 282 -6.04 -7.91 -25.21
CA ILE A 282 -5.28 -8.41 -24.07
C ILE A 282 -3.96 -9.05 -24.54
N LEU A 283 -3.99 -9.88 -25.58
CA LEU A 283 -2.79 -10.53 -26.13
C LEU A 283 -1.80 -9.50 -26.70
N ASP A 284 -2.29 -8.42 -27.27
CA ASP A 284 -1.48 -7.30 -27.77
C ASP A 284 -0.96 -6.38 -26.65
N GLY A 285 -1.33 -6.64 -25.40
CA GLY A 285 -0.90 -5.87 -24.22
C GLY A 285 -1.70 -4.61 -23.93
N GLY A 286 -2.81 -4.39 -24.65
CA GLY A 286 -3.65 -3.21 -24.55
C GLY A 286 -3.05 -1.97 -25.23
N ARG A 287 -3.84 -0.93 -25.38
CA ARG A 287 -3.38 0.37 -25.90
C ARG A 287 -2.74 1.18 -24.77
N PRO A 288 -1.42 1.46 -24.79
CA PRO A 288 -0.75 2.22 -23.75
C PRO A 288 -1.37 3.62 -23.59
N VAL A 289 -1.60 4.05 -22.35
CA VAL A 289 -2.14 5.38 -22.03
C VAL A 289 -1.11 6.19 -21.27
N ASN A 290 -0.48 5.57 -20.27
CA ASN A 290 0.56 6.19 -19.47
C ASN A 290 1.72 5.21 -19.28
N TYR A 291 2.93 5.75 -19.29
CA TYR A 291 4.13 5.05 -18.88
C TYR A 291 5.02 6.00 -18.09
N ASN A 292 5.43 5.58 -16.91
CA ASN A 292 6.43 6.29 -16.15
C ASN A 292 7.51 5.34 -15.64
N HIS A 293 8.72 5.85 -15.50
CA HIS A 293 9.75 5.15 -14.75
C HIS A 293 10.64 6.12 -13.99
N ASP A 294 11.07 5.66 -12.83
CA ASP A 294 12.09 6.28 -11.99
C ASP A 294 13.29 5.33 -11.92
N PHE A 295 14.46 5.86 -12.20
CA PHE A 295 15.70 5.13 -12.06
C PHE A 295 16.66 5.93 -11.18
N SER A 296 17.26 5.29 -10.19
CA SER A 296 18.25 5.94 -9.33
C SER A 296 19.44 5.04 -9.04
N VAL A 297 20.61 5.68 -8.97
CA VAL A 297 21.86 5.06 -8.57
C VAL A 297 22.45 5.87 -7.43
N GLN A 298 22.76 5.20 -6.34
CA GLN A 298 23.42 5.80 -5.19
C GLN A 298 24.76 5.10 -4.97
N TYR A 299 25.82 5.89 -4.95
CA TYR A 299 27.16 5.38 -4.73
C TYR A 299 27.87 6.14 -3.61
N THR A 300 28.13 5.45 -2.51
CA THR A 300 29.01 5.94 -1.47
C THR A 300 30.45 5.60 -1.83
N VAL A 301 31.16 6.59 -2.38
CA VAL A 301 32.55 6.39 -2.83
C VAL A 301 33.42 6.07 -1.58
N PRO A 302 34.13 4.93 -1.58
CA PRO A 302 34.88 4.52 -0.40
C PRO A 302 36.23 5.27 -0.25
N VAL A 303 36.18 6.61 -0.38
CA VAL A 303 37.36 7.49 -0.25
C VAL A 303 38.02 7.39 1.12
N ASN A 304 37.21 7.09 2.16
CA ASN A 304 37.65 6.90 3.53
C ASN A 304 38.55 5.67 3.74
N LYS A 305 38.61 4.76 2.75
CA LYS A 305 39.53 3.61 2.77
C LYS A 305 40.92 3.96 2.29
N LEU A 306 41.10 5.15 1.68
CA LEU A 306 42.40 5.66 1.31
C LEU A 306 43.05 6.36 2.50
N PRO A 307 44.28 6.06 2.89
CA PRO A 307 44.93 6.54 4.12
C PRO A 307 45.01 8.07 4.24
N PHE A 308 44.99 8.77 3.11
CA PHE A 308 45.04 10.25 3.08
C PHE A 308 43.65 10.90 3.16
N LEU A 309 42.57 10.18 2.77
CA LEU A 309 41.22 10.67 2.65
C LEU A 309 40.24 10.05 3.68
N ASP A 310 40.74 9.36 4.71
CA ASP A 310 39.94 8.67 5.74
C ASP A 310 39.09 9.62 6.61
N TRP A 311 39.35 10.93 6.52
CA TRP A 311 38.60 12.01 7.15
C TRP A 311 37.50 12.62 6.24
N THR A 312 37.36 12.07 5.02
CA THR A 312 36.35 12.54 4.05
C THR A 312 35.33 11.46 3.76
N SER A 313 34.11 11.83 3.45
CA SER A 313 33.09 10.99 2.85
C SER A 313 32.56 11.64 1.57
N LEU A 314 32.24 10.82 0.58
CA LEU A 314 31.69 11.29 -0.69
C LEU A 314 30.54 10.37 -1.11
N GLN A 315 29.37 10.95 -1.32
CA GLN A 315 28.20 10.28 -1.84
C GLN A 315 27.80 10.89 -3.17
N LEU A 316 27.62 10.05 -4.17
CA LEU A 316 27.12 10.39 -5.47
C LEU A 316 25.73 9.79 -5.66
N GLY A 317 24.79 10.60 -6.09
CA GLY A 317 23.43 10.17 -6.43
C GLY A 317 23.11 10.63 -7.84
N TYR A 318 22.62 9.72 -8.66
CA TYR A 318 22.03 10.02 -9.96
C TYR A 318 20.60 9.52 -9.96
N SER A 319 19.66 10.37 -10.33
CA SER A 319 18.26 9.99 -10.49
C SER A 319 17.71 10.54 -11.79
N THR A 320 16.86 9.75 -12.45
CA THR A 320 16.13 10.17 -13.64
C THR A 320 14.69 9.72 -13.54
N ARG A 321 13.82 10.56 -14.03
CA ARG A 321 12.39 10.31 -14.16
C ARG A 321 11.97 10.53 -15.60
N TYR A 322 11.18 9.61 -16.11
CA TYR A 322 10.58 9.68 -17.42
C TYR A 322 9.08 9.45 -17.30
N ASP A 323 8.30 10.35 -17.86
CA ASP A 323 6.84 10.25 -17.94
C ASP A 323 6.43 10.37 -19.40
N TRP A 324 5.64 9.42 -19.88
CA TRP A 324 4.99 9.43 -21.17
C TRP A 324 3.49 9.29 -21.01
N GLN A 325 2.74 10.13 -21.70
CA GLN A 325 1.30 10.12 -21.73
C GLN A 325 0.82 10.13 -23.19
N ALA A 326 -0.10 9.23 -23.52
CA ALA A 326 -0.73 9.20 -24.83
C ALA A 326 -1.56 10.47 -25.08
N ALA A 327 -1.67 10.85 -26.35
CA ALA A 327 -2.52 11.94 -26.77
C ALA A 327 -3.96 11.73 -26.27
N ALA A 328 -4.56 12.80 -25.74
CA ALA A 328 -6.00 12.81 -25.51
C ALA A 328 -6.73 12.82 -26.87
N VAL A 329 -7.74 11.94 -27.01
CA VAL A 329 -8.64 11.97 -28.16
C VAL A 329 -9.73 12.99 -27.83
N THR A 330 -9.73 14.12 -28.54
CA THR A 330 -10.77 15.14 -28.42
C THR A 330 -12.01 14.74 -29.22
N ALA A 331 -13.18 15.31 -28.90
CA ALA A 331 -14.46 14.98 -29.54
C ALA A 331 -14.46 15.26 -31.07
N ASP A 332 -13.63 16.19 -31.52
CA ASP A 332 -13.42 16.55 -32.95
C ASP A 332 -12.27 15.77 -33.60
N SER A 333 -11.81 14.67 -32.98
CA SER A 333 -10.72 13.81 -33.48
C SER A 333 -9.38 14.52 -33.67
N THR A 334 -9.18 15.68 -33.08
CA THR A 334 -7.90 16.39 -33.12
C THR A 334 -6.89 15.67 -32.23
N ASN A 335 -5.80 15.19 -32.83
CA ASN A 335 -4.72 14.55 -32.09
C ASN A 335 -3.72 15.62 -31.62
N LEU A 336 -3.69 15.88 -30.31
CA LEU A 336 -2.80 16.86 -29.69
C LEU A 336 -1.34 16.36 -29.54
N GLY A 337 -1.06 15.11 -29.94
CA GLY A 337 0.23 14.47 -29.77
C GLY A 337 0.48 13.94 -28.37
N ASN A 338 1.46 13.05 -28.25
CA ASN A 338 1.87 12.46 -26.98
C ASN A 338 2.69 13.47 -26.17
N VAL A 339 2.56 13.41 -24.85
CA VAL A 339 3.34 14.25 -23.93
C VAL A 339 4.49 13.43 -23.35
N ILE A 340 5.69 13.96 -23.45
CA ILE A 340 6.89 13.37 -22.85
C ILE A 340 7.49 14.38 -21.88
N ARG A 341 7.78 13.93 -20.67
CA ARG A 341 8.51 14.68 -19.64
C ARG A 341 9.70 13.87 -19.20
N ASN A 342 10.87 14.50 -19.18
CA ASN A 342 12.09 13.87 -18.71
C ASN A 342 12.80 14.82 -17.73
N ALA A 343 13.24 14.27 -16.61
CA ALA A 343 14.01 15.00 -15.61
C ALA A 343 15.17 14.14 -15.13
N SER A 344 16.34 14.72 -14.97
CA SER A 344 17.50 14.06 -14.38
C SER A 344 18.14 14.96 -13.34
N ALA A 345 18.68 14.38 -12.29
CA ALA A 345 19.41 15.07 -11.25
C ALA A 345 20.68 14.31 -10.89
N LEU A 346 21.78 15.03 -10.80
CA LEU A 346 23.05 14.55 -10.25
C LEU A 346 23.27 15.24 -8.91
N GLN A 347 23.43 14.46 -7.86
CA GLN A 347 23.70 14.95 -6.51
C GLN A 347 25.08 14.50 -6.07
N MET A 348 25.83 15.40 -5.48
CA MET A 348 27.14 15.13 -4.90
C MET A 348 27.19 15.73 -3.50
N ASN A 349 27.34 14.87 -2.51
CA ASN A 349 27.44 15.26 -1.10
C ASN A 349 28.80 14.83 -0.57
N GLY A 350 29.55 15.77 -0.03
CA GLY A 350 30.85 15.51 0.58
C GLY A 350 30.91 16.07 2.00
N ASP A 351 31.34 15.23 2.93
CA ASP A 351 31.56 15.64 4.32
C ASP A 351 33.04 15.56 4.66
N LEU A 352 33.53 16.58 5.35
CA LEU A 352 34.91 16.72 5.79
C LEU A 352 34.96 16.72 7.33
N SER A 353 35.47 15.65 7.92
CA SER A 353 35.64 15.55 9.37
C SER A 353 36.98 16.17 9.80
N LEU A 354 36.98 17.48 10.03
CA LEU A 354 38.19 18.20 10.48
C LEU A 354 38.73 17.65 11.79
N THR A 355 37.88 17.18 12.68
CA THR A 355 38.30 16.52 13.93
C THR A 355 39.14 15.28 13.65
N SER A 356 38.75 14.47 12.65
CA SER A 356 39.52 13.29 12.22
C SER A 356 40.86 13.67 11.58
N LEU A 357 40.85 14.77 10.79
CA LEU A 357 42.08 15.30 10.18
C LEU A 357 43.04 15.83 11.26
N TYR A 358 42.55 16.61 12.20
CA TYR A 358 43.38 17.16 13.31
C TYR A 358 43.95 16.07 14.22
N ASN A 359 43.22 14.97 14.42
CA ASN A 359 43.69 13.85 15.19
C ASN A 359 44.90 13.10 14.57
N LYS A 360 45.22 13.35 13.29
CA LYS A 360 46.43 12.79 12.62
C LYS A 360 47.69 13.49 13.07
N SER A 361 47.62 14.79 13.38
CA SER A 361 48.75 15.54 13.94
C SER A 361 48.79 15.38 15.46
N LYS A 362 49.95 14.94 15.99
CA LYS A 362 50.14 14.84 17.44
C LYS A 362 49.88 16.18 18.14
N PHE A 363 50.38 17.25 17.54
CA PHE A 363 50.24 18.60 18.08
C PHE A 363 48.78 19.07 18.14
N LEU A 364 48.05 18.95 17.04
CA LEU A 364 46.64 19.38 16.97
C LEU A 364 45.73 18.52 17.85
N ARG A 365 46.02 17.21 17.95
CA ARG A 365 45.30 16.28 18.80
C ARG A 365 45.43 16.64 20.30
N GLU A 366 46.59 17.12 20.74
CA GLU A 366 46.78 17.56 22.11
C GLU A 366 46.06 18.86 22.41
N MET A 367 45.96 19.78 21.44
CA MET A 367 45.19 21.03 21.58
C MET A 367 43.68 20.80 21.67
N ILE A 368 43.12 19.84 20.96
CA ILE A 368 41.67 19.58 20.89
C ILE A 368 41.23 18.63 22.03
N ARG A 369 42.15 17.90 22.68
CA ARG A 369 41.77 17.11 23.84
C ARG A 369 41.15 17.99 24.90
N PRO A 370 39.90 17.76 25.31
CA PRO A 370 39.35 18.43 26.47
C PRO A 370 40.34 18.17 27.63
N PRO A 371 40.61 19.20 28.48
CA PRO A 371 41.49 19.02 29.61
C PRO A 371 41.11 17.72 30.32
N ARG A 372 42.11 16.83 30.45
CA ARG A 372 41.90 15.57 31.17
C ARG A 372 41.26 15.98 32.48
N LYS A 373 40.00 15.67 32.72
CA LYS A 373 39.41 15.76 34.06
C LYS A 373 40.43 15.02 34.92
N GLN A 374 41.17 15.76 35.74
CA GLN A 374 42.05 15.17 36.70
C GLN A 374 41.19 14.13 37.42
N ARG A 375 41.48 12.88 37.17
CA ARG A 375 40.89 11.79 37.93
C ARG A 375 41.19 12.20 39.37
N GLY A 376 40.15 12.60 40.10
CA GLY A 376 40.29 13.22 41.38
C GLY A 376 41.32 12.39 42.16
N LYS A 377 42.40 13.01 42.61
CA LYS A 377 43.38 12.33 43.46
C LYS A 377 42.55 11.54 44.45
N ASN A 378 42.78 10.21 44.50
CA ASN A 378 42.07 9.38 45.45
C ASN A 378 42.14 10.10 46.80
N VAL A 379 41.03 10.69 47.22
CA VAL A 379 40.95 11.37 48.51
C VAL A 379 41.01 10.25 49.52
N LYS A 380 42.14 10.16 50.19
CA LYS A 380 42.28 9.22 51.26
C LYS A 380 41.56 9.81 52.45
N PHE A 381 40.59 9.11 52.96
CA PHE A 381 39.91 9.43 54.22
C PHE A 381 40.52 8.63 55.33
N GLU A 382 40.81 9.27 56.44
CA GLU A 382 41.15 8.63 57.69
C GLU A 382 40.10 9.05 58.73
N THR A 383 39.38 8.10 59.29
CA THR A 383 38.40 8.35 60.34
C THR A 383 38.97 7.97 61.69
N GLY A 384 39.02 8.91 62.60
CA GLY A 384 39.41 8.69 63.99
C GLY A 384 38.34 9.18 64.93
N MET A 385 38.14 8.50 66.04
CA MET A 385 37.28 8.98 67.15
C MET A 385 38.14 9.69 68.20
N ASP A 386 38.12 11.02 68.20
CA ASP A 386 38.75 11.80 69.23
C ASP A 386 37.69 12.48 70.09
N LYS A 387 37.88 12.42 71.42
CA LYS A 387 37.00 13.14 72.39
C LYS A 387 37.32 14.60 72.37
N VAL A 388 36.45 15.41 71.82
CA VAL A 388 36.55 16.88 71.78
C VAL A 388 35.99 17.48 73.04
N GLN A 389 36.79 18.26 73.80
CA GLN A 389 36.33 19.04 74.96
C GLN A 389 36.16 20.50 74.59
N LYS A 390 35.04 21.08 75.00
CA LYS A 390 34.75 22.50 74.73
C LYS A 390 35.85 23.40 75.26
N GLY A 391 36.43 24.22 74.39
CA GLY A 391 37.45 25.23 74.76
C GLY A 391 38.90 24.76 74.78
N LYS A 392 39.21 23.50 74.35
CA LYS A 392 40.59 23.02 74.23
C LYS A 392 40.92 22.74 72.74
N PRO A 393 42.10 23.10 72.28
CA PRO A 393 42.52 22.77 70.92
C PRO A 393 42.73 21.27 70.82
N VAL A 394 42.19 20.64 69.75
CA VAL A 394 42.36 19.22 69.44
C VAL A 394 43.41 19.08 68.35
N VAL A 395 44.43 18.34 68.62
CA VAL A 395 45.50 18.02 67.64
C VAL A 395 45.17 16.68 67.00
N VAL A 396 44.69 16.73 65.74
CA VAL A 396 44.41 15.53 64.96
C VAL A 396 45.65 15.12 64.21
N ARG A 397 46.25 13.94 64.55
CA ARG A 397 47.37 13.40 63.83
C ARG A 397 46.86 12.50 62.69
N HIS A 398 47.26 12.82 61.48
CA HIS A 398 46.85 12.07 60.28
C HIS A 398 48.10 11.48 59.58
N ARG A 399 47.89 10.39 58.83
CA ARG A 399 48.93 9.67 58.05
C ARG A 399 48.91 10.06 56.56
N LEU A 400 48.16 11.09 56.16
CA LEU A 400 47.87 11.47 54.78
C LEU A 400 49.01 12.22 54.09
N LYS A 401 50.18 12.20 54.45
CA LYS A 401 51.40 12.77 53.76
C LYS A 401 51.11 13.98 52.86
N THR A 402 50.19 14.86 53.25
CA THR A 402 49.80 16.07 52.52
C THR A 402 49.50 17.19 53.53
N GLY A 403 49.87 18.40 53.19
CA GLY A 403 49.60 19.60 54.02
C GLY A 403 48.20 20.21 53.75
N ASP A 404 47.52 19.74 52.72
CA ASP A 404 46.20 20.28 52.32
C ASP A 404 45.11 19.35 52.86
N ILE A 405 44.58 19.65 54.05
CA ILE A 405 43.64 18.79 54.77
C ILE A 405 42.40 19.60 55.11
N GLN A 406 41.26 19.03 54.77
CA GLN A 406 39.95 19.47 55.27
C GLN A 406 39.44 18.50 56.30
N ALA A 407 39.26 18.93 57.53
CA ALA A 407 38.66 18.16 58.61
C ALA A 407 37.15 18.46 58.74
N ARG A 408 36.32 17.45 58.78
CA ARG A 408 34.91 17.56 59.08
C ARG A 408 34.60 16.82 60.40
N LEU A 409 34.09 17.54 61.35
CA LEU A 409 33.59 16.97 62.62
C LEU A 409 32.14 16.58 62.48
N THR A 410 31.78 15.37 62.81
CA THR A 410 30.40 14.89 62.93
C THR A 410 30.15 14.38 64.33
N ALA A 411 29.00 14.73 64.89
CA ALA A 411 28.58 14.21 66.20
C ALA A 411 28.33 12.69 66.12
N ALA A 412 28.45 11.98 67.23
CA ALA A 412 28.30 10.52 67.28
C ALA A 412 26.86 10.06 66.94
N ASP A 413 25.90 10.97 66.87
CA ASP A 413 24.50 10.75 66.49
C ASP A 413 24.26 11.01 65.00
N GLY A 414 25.32 11.27 64.22
CA GLY A 414 25.20 11.45 62.77
C GLY A 414 24.64 12.79 62.30
N LYS A 415 24.37 13.80 63.19
CA LYS A 415 23.92 15.12 62.85
C LYS A 415 25.05 16.13 62.70
#